data_6e70b0bac9d9fe93eda1d0d112fdf43b
#
_entry.id   6e70b0bac9d9fe93eda1d0d112fdf43b
#
_cell.length_a   1.000
_cell.length_b   1.000
_cell.length_c   1.000
_cell.angle_alpha   90.00
_cell.angle_beta   90.00
_cell.angle_gamma   90.00
#
_symmetry.space_group_name_H-M   'P 1'
#
loop_
_entity.id
_entity.type
_entity.pdbx_description
1 polymer ?
#
loop_
_entity_poly.entity_id
_entity_poly.type
_entity_poly.pdbx_seq_one_letter_code
_entity_poly.pdbx_strand_id
1 'polypeptide(L)'
;MPTSISTTAVVDPRAEIGEGTVIGDFVVLGRDPLDPARPPLRIGIDARIRSHTVIYAGTTIGDRFQTGHGVMIREANEIGSDVSVGTHSIVEHHVVIGDGARIHSNAFIPEFSVLVEGAWIGPSVTFTNARYPLSPDAKANLRGPIVRRGAKIGANATLLPGVVIGRDALVGAGSVVVHDVPDGSVVVGNPARVIKLAADLRAYRAD
;
A
#
# COMPACT_ATOMS: atom_id res chain seq x y z
N MET A 1 -25.43 5.56 4.85
CA MET A 1 -25.44 6.74 5.75
C MET A 1 -25.02 7.94 4.93
N PRO A 2 -25.42 9.18 5.28
CA PRO A 2 -24.91 10.34 4.57
C PRO A 2 -23.40 10.49 4.75
N THR A 3 -22.73 11.06 3.75
CA THR A 3 -21.30 11.41 3.84
C THR A 3 -21.10 12.47 4.92
N SER A 4 -20.08 12.26 5.79
CA SER A 4 -19.72 13.17 6.87
C SER A 4 -18.30 13.70 6.65
N ILE A 5 -18.15 15.00 6.56
CA ILE A 5 -16.86 15.68 6.33
C ILE A 5 -16.61 16.64 7.49
N SER A 6 -15.45 16.49 8.18
CA SER A 6 -15.06 17.44 9.22
C SER A 6 -14.91 18.85 8.65
N THR A 7 -15.28 19.85 9.44
CA THR A 7 -15.15 21.27 9.07
C THR A 7 -13.69 21.72 8.93
N THR A 8 -12.74 20.96 9.45
CA THR A 8 -11.29 21.23 9.32
C THR A 8 -10.66 20.51 8.13
N ALA A 9 -11.41 19.65 7.44
CA ALA A 9 -10.92 18.98 6.25
C ALA A 9 -10.88 19.91 5.04
N VAL A 10 -9.89 19.72 4.18
CA VAL A 10 -9.72 20.46 2.93
C VAL A 10 -9.93 19.48 1.78
N VAL A 11 -11.04 19.61 1.08
CA VAL A 11 -11.40 18.74 -0.05
C VAL A 11 -11.42 19.57 -1.34
N ASP A 12 -10.72 19.09 -2.37
CA ASP A 12 -10.81 19.72 -3.71
C ASP A 12 -12.25 19.59 -4.22
N PRO A 13 -12.87 20.68 -4.72
CA PRO A 13 -14.25 20.62 -5.22
C PRO A 13 -14.47 19.63 -6.36
N ARG A 14 -13.42 19.23 -7.07
CA ARG A 14 -13.48 18.22 -8.14
C ARG A 14 -13.44 16.79 -7.63
N ALA A 15 -13.09 16.57 -6.36
CA ALA A 15 -13.00 15.22 -5.80
C ALA A 15 -14.38 14.53 -5.79
N GLU A 16 -14.44 13.32 -6.33
CA GLU A 16 -15.63 12.50 -6.37
C GLU A 16 -15.60 11.54 -5.17
N ILE A 17 -16.50 11.76 -4.20
CA ILE A 17 -16.52 11.01 -2.94
C ILE A 17 -17.86 10.27 -2.83
N GLY A 18 -17.77 8.94 -2.70
CA GLY A 18 -18.94 8.08 -2.57
C GLY A 18 -19.72 8.27 -1.27
N GLU A 19 -20.99 7.91 -1.31
CA GLU A 19 -21.91 7.98 -0.17
C GLU A 19 -21.40 7.19 1.05
N GLY A 20 -21.83 7.58 2.25
CA GLY A 20 -21.46 6.89 3.49
C GLY A 20 -20.01 7.13 3.97
N THR A 21 -19.23 7.89 3.20
CA THR A 21 -17.82 8.18 3.53
C THR A 21 -17.73 9.11 4.74
N VAL A 22 -16.78 8.82 5.64
CA VAL A 22 -16.47 9.64 6.81
C VAL A 22 -15.06 10.20 6.68
N ILE A 23 -14.92 11.53 6.71
CA ILE A 23 -13.66 12.26 6.58
C ILE A 23 -13.38 13.01 7.88
N GLY A 24 -12.26 12.64 8.53
CA GLY A 24 -11.82 13.17 9.81
C GLY A 24 -11.17 14.55 9.73
N ASP A 25 -10.69 15.01 10.88
CA ASP A 25 -10.10 16.34 11.02
C ASP A 25 -8.76 16.48 10.28
N PHE A 26 -8.52 17.67 9.73
CA PHE A 26 -7.26 18.03 9.05
C PHE A 26 -6.88 17.12 7.89
N VAL A 27 -7.85 16.44 7.29
CA VAL A 27 -7.66 15.64 6.07
C VAL A 27 -7.55 16.55 4.87
N VAL A 28 -6.65 16.24 3.93
CA VAL A 28 -6.50 16.96 2.64
C VAL A 28 -6.73 15.98 1.49
N LEU A 29 -7.76 16.23 0.68
CA LEU A 29 -8.15 15.35 -0.43
C LEU A 29 -8.14 16.03 -1.78
N GLY A 30 -7.60 15.36 -2.78
CA GLY A 30 -7.73 15.69 -4.19
C GLY A 30 -6.89 16.88 -4.64
N ARG A 31 -5.97 17.40 -3.83
CA ARG A 31 -5.06 18.46 -4.22
C ARG A 31 -3.75 17.92 -4.74
N ASP A 32 -3.25 18.53 -5.81
CA ASP A 32 -1.89 18.38 -6.27
C ASP A 32 -1.32 19.77 -6.53
N PRO A 33 -0.41 20.26 -5.67
CA PRO A 33 0.13 21.61 -5.82
C PRO A 33 1.05 21.78 -7.04
N LEU A 34 1.53 20.68 -7.63
CA LEU A 34 2.45 20.69 -8.76
C LEU A 34 1.74 20.52 -10.11
N ASP A 35 0.55 19.94 -10.13
CA ASP A 35 -0.23 19.72 -11.35
C ASP A 35 -1.74 19.92 -11.11
N PRO A 36 -2.23 21.16 -11.21
CA PRO A 36 -3.65 21.46 -11.04
C PRO A 36 -4.56 20.82 -12.11
N ALA A 37 -4.01 20.43 -13.25
CA ALA A 37 -4.75 19.79 -14.34
C ALA A 37 -4.93 18.29 -14.16
N ARG A 38 -4.31 17.69 -13.14
CA ARG A 38 -4.43 16.26 -12.84
C ARG A 38 -5.91 15.83 -12.71
N PRO A 39 -6.28 14.62 -13.17
CA PRO A 39 -7.62 14.08 -12.96
C PRO A 39 -8.07 14.16 -11.50
N PRO A 40 -9.38 14.27 -11.22
CA PRO A 40 -9.86 14.32 -9.86
C PRO A 40 -9.53 13.06 -9.07
N LEU A 41 -9.47 13.19 -7.75
CA LEU A 41 -9.47 12.04 -6.83
C LEU A 41 -10.87 11.39 -6.88
N ARG A 42 -10.91 10.06 -6.94
CA ARG A 42 -12.14 9.27 -6.84
C ARG A 42 -12.07 8.33 -5.66
N ILE A 43 -13.09 8.34 -4.81
CA ILE A 43 -13.23 7.46 -3.65
C ILE A 43 -14.62 6.82 -3.70
N GLY A 44 -14.67 5.49 -3.61
CA GLY A 44 -15.91 4.73 -3.55
C GLY A 44 -16.73 4.97 -2.28
N ILE A 45 -17.77 4.19 -2.09
CA ILE A 45 -18.71 4.33 -0.96
C ILE A 45 -18.11 3.82 0.36
N ASP A 46 -18.66 4.31 1.49
CA ASP A 46 -18.38 3.83 2.85
C ASP A 46 -16.90 3.92 3.28
N ALA A 47 -16.12 4.80 2.69
CA ALA A 47 -14.72 5.00 3.08
C ALA A 47 -14.62 5.67 4.47
N ARG A 48 -13.55 5.37 5.19
CA ARG A 48 -13.22 5.97 6.50
C ARG A 48 -11.81 6.53 6.49
N ILE A 49 -11.71 7.84 6.36
CA ILE A 49 -10.44 8.55 6.24
C ILE A 49 -10.18 9.29 7.53
N ARG A 50 -9.19 8.82 8.31
CA ARG A 50 -8.86 9.39 9.62
C ARG A 50 -7.99 10.64 9.49
N SER A 51 -7.92 11.38 10.58
CA SER A 51 -7.32 12.70 10.65
C SER A 51 -5.89 12.77 10.10
N HIS A 52 -5.52 13.95 9.58
CA HIS A 52 -4.20 14.27 9.02
C HIS A 52 -3.79 13.42 7.81
N THR A 53 -4.72 12.70 7.20
CA THR A 53 -4.47 11.94 5.97
C THR A 53 -4.44 12.90 4.78
N VAL A 54 -3.49 12.67 3.89
CA VAL A 54 -3.37 13.42 2.62
C VAL A 54 -3.49 12.44 1.46
N ILE A 55 -4.43 12.68 0.55
CA ILE A 55 -4.58 11.89 -0.68
C ILE A 55 -4.60 12.84 -1.88
N TYR A 56 -3.69 12.63 -2.83
CA TYR A 56 -3.53 13.50 -3.99
C TYR A 56 -4.57 13.21 -5.08
N ALA A 57 -4.78 14.19 -5.94
CA ALA A 57 -5.53 14.06 -7.18
C ALA A 57 -4.96 12.94 -8.08
N GLY A 58 -5.76 12.46 -9.04
CA GLY A 58 -5.37 11.41 -9.97
C GLY A 58 -5.38 9.99 -9.40
N THR A 59 -5.68 9.83 -8.12
CA THR A 59 -5.81 8.51 -7.47
C THR A 59 -7.27 8.04 -7.53
N THR A 60 -7.47 6.75 -7.81
CA THR A 60 -8.79 6.10 -7.76
C THR A 60 -8.79 5.05 -6.65
N ILE A 61 -9.81 5.08 -5.79
CA ILE A 61 -9.97 4.22 -4.61
C ILE A 61 -11.36 3.58 -4.65
N GLY A 62 -11.42 2.27 -4.46
CA GLY A 62 -12.68 1.51 -4.37
C GLY A 62 -13.44 1.73 -3.07
N ASP A 63 -14.43 0.88 -2.83
CA ASP A 63 -15.36 0.97 -1.71
C ASP A 63 -14.74 0.54 -0.38
N ARG A 64 -15.30 1.03 0.74
CA ARG A 64 -14.95 0.64 2.13
C ARG A 64 -13.46 0.79 2.46
N PHE A 65 -12.81 1.70 1.77
CA PHE A 65 -11.42 2.05 2.02
C PHE A 65 -11.23 2.64 3.42
N GLN A 66 -10.14 2.30 4.08
CA GLN A 66 -9.84 2.81 5.42
C GLN A 66 -8.40 3.30 5.55
N THR A 67 -8.20 4.44 6.21
CA THR A 67 -6.87 4.88 6.64
C THR A 67 -6.71 4.84 8.15
N GLY A 68 -5.46 4.71 8.62
CA GLY A 68 -5.04 5.19 9.92
C GLY A 68 -4.91 6.71 9.91
N HIS A 69 -4.28 7.27 10.94
CA HIS A 69 -4.00 8.71 11.03
C HIS A 69 -2.72 9.07 10.27
N GLY A 70 -2.65 10.27 9.68
CA GLY A 70 -1.44 10.78 9.05
C GLY A 70 -0.92 9.93 7.87
N VAL A 71 -1.80 9.27 7.15
CA VAL A 71 -1.46 8.51 5.94
C VAL A 71 -1.19 9.48 4.79
N MET A 72 -0.17 9.19 3.97
CA MET A 72 0.06 9.90 2.72
C MET A 72 -0.11 8.98 1.53
N ILE A 73 -0.97 9.36 0.58
CA ILE A 73 -1.16 8.65 -0.70
C ILE A 73 -0.96 9.68 -1.81
N ARG A 74 0.06 9.45 -2.61
CA ARG A 74 0.37 10.32 -3.73
C ARG A 74 -0.56 10.07 -4.92
N GLU A 75 -0.25 10.72 -6.02
CA GLU A 75 -1.05 10.74 -7.25
C GLU A 75 -0.98 9.43 -8.04
N ALA A 76 -1.92 9.26 -8.97
CA ALA A 76 -1.93 8.21 -9.99
C ALA A 76 -1.87 6.77 -9.43
N ASN A 77 -2.50 6.54 -8.29
CA ASN A 77 -2.64 5.21 -7.70
C ASN A 77 -3.99 4.58 -8.07
N GLU A 78 -4.00 3.25 -8.19
CA GLU A 78 -5.19 2.43 -8.34
C GLU A 78 -5.34 1.55 -7.10
N ILE A 79 -6.34 1.83 -6.28
CA ILE A 79 -6.58 1.15 -5.00
C ILE A 79 -7.97 0.49 -5.04
N GLY A 80 -8.02 -0.81 -4.81
CA GLY A 80 -9.26 -1.59 -4.81
C GLY A 80 -10.16 -1.35 -3.61
N SER A 81 -11.18 -2.17 -3.50
CA SER A 81 -12.15 -2.15 -2.40
C SER A 81 -11.63 -2.89 -1.16
N ASP A 82 -12.18 -2.56 0.02
CA ASP A 82 -11.85 -3.18 1.31
C ASP A 82 -10.36 -3.06 1.71
N VAL A 83 -9.63 -2.12 1.12
CA VAL A 83 -8.22 -1.87 1.43
C VAL A 83 -8.08 -1.04 2.70
N SER A 84 -7.09 -1.38 3.52
CA SER A 84 -6.73 -0.57 4.69
C SER A 84 -5.25 -0.17 4.67
N VAL A 85 -4.98 1.12 4.95
CA VAL A 85 -3.63 1.69 5.04
C VAL A 85 -3.42 2.22 6.46
N GLY A 86 -2.46 1.66 7.18
CA GLY A 86 -2.17 1.96 8.58
C GLY A 86 -1.56 3.34 8.82
N THR A 87 -1.62 3.79 10.06
CA THR A 87 -1.14 5.09 10.51
C THR A 87 0.29 5.39 10.05
N HIS A 88 0.52 6.62 9.56
CA HIS A 88 1.81 7.13 9.09
C HIS A 88 2.46 6.32 7.96
N SER A 89 1.69 5.50 7.25
CA SER A 89 2.19 4.84 6.04
C SER A 89 2.19 5.79 4.86
N ILE A 90 3.13 5.57 3.94
CA ILE A 90 3.30 6.36 2.72
C ILE A 90 3.12 5.42 1.52
N VAL A 91 2.26 5.81 0.61
CA VAL A 91 2.07 5.19 -0.71
C VAL A 91 2.47 6.22 -1.75
N GLU A 92 3.56 5.98 -2.45
CA GLU A 92 4.05 6.84 -3.53
C GLU A 92 3.15 6.71 -4.77
N HIS A 93 3.49 7.39 -5.87
CA HIS A 93 2.67 7.41 -7.08
C HIS A 93 2.78 6.12 -7.92
N HIS A 94 1.79 5.87 -8.80
CA HIS A 94 1.75 4.72 -9.71
C HIS A 94 1.84 3.37 -8.98
N VAL A 95 1.24 3.26 -7.80
CA VAL A 95 1.10 2.01 -7.06
C VAL A 95 -0.26 1.39 -7.36
N VAL A 96 -0.28 0.07 -7.52
CA VAL A 96 -1.53 -0.70 -7.67
C VAL A 96 -1.74 -1.54 -6.42
N ILE A 97 -2.93 -1.42 -5.79
CA ILE A 97 -3.30 -2.16 -4.59
C ILE A 97 -4.63 -2.87 -4.84
N GLY A 98 -4.61 -4.19 -4.86
CA GLY A 98 -5.79 -5.04 -5.08
C GLY A 98 -6.72 -5.10 -3.87
N ASP A 99 -7.92 -5.61 -4.10
CA ASP A 99 -8.98 -5.71 -3.11
C ASP A 99 -8.54 -6.43 -1.83
N GLY A 100 -9.03 -5.98 -0.68
CA GLY A 100 -8.79 -6.59 0.62
C GLY A 100 -7.34 -6.53 1.11
N ALA A 101 -6.44 -5.85 0.40
CA ALA A 101 -5.06 -5.70 0.85
C ALA A 101 -4.98 -4.89 2.15
N ARG A 102 -4.06 -5.29 3.03
CA ARG A 102 -3.84 -4.62 4.31
C ARG A 102 -2.40 -4.15 4.45
N ILE A 103 -2.22 -2.85 4.65
CA ILE A 103 -0.95 -2.22 4.93
C ILE A 103 -1.00 -1.73 6.38
N HIS A 104 -0.11 -2.23 7.22
CA HIS A 104 -0.01 -1.79 8.62
C HIS A 104 0.80 -0.50 8.76
N SER A 105 0.81 0.04 9.98
CA SER A 105 1.39 1.34 10.28
C SER A 105 2.88 1.46 9.93
N ASN A 106 3.30 2.66 9.56
CA ASN A 106 4.69 3.04 9.24
C ASN A 106 5.30 2.27 8.05
N ALA A 107 4.47 1.73 7.15
CA ALA A 107 4.97 1.09 5.94
C ALA A 107 5.30 2.14 4.85
N PHE A 108 6.34 1.87 4.06
CA PHE A 108 6.70 2.67 2.89
C PHE A 108 6.56 1.85 1.62
N ILE A 109 5.67 2.29 0.72
CA ILE A 109 5.36 1.65 -0.56
C ILE A 109 5.78 2.60 -1.69
N PRO A 110 6.94 2.40 -2.32
CA PRO A 110 7.45 3.27 -3.38
C PRO A 110 6.72 3.08 -4.71
N GLU A 111 7.02 3.97 -5.64
CA GLU A 111 6.47 3.96 -7.01
C GLU A 111 6.61 2.60 -7.69
N PHE A 112 5.63 2.27 -8.51
CA PHE A 112 5.56 1.06 -9.33
C PHE A 112 5.46 -0.24 -8.53
N SER A 113 5.15 -0.17 -7.24
CA SER A 113 4.84 -1.35 -6.45
C SER A 113 3.45 -1.90 -6.80
N VAL A 114 3.31 -3.23 -6.74
CA VAL A 114 2.04 -3.90 -6.96
C VAL A 114 1.73 -4.82 -5.79
N LEU A 115 0.63 -4.56 -5.11
CA LEU A 115 0.06 -5.42 -4.08
C LEU A 115 -1.21 -6.07 -4.65
N VAL A 116 -1.19 -7.38 -4.84
CA VAL A 116 -2.34 -8.11 -5.37
C VAL A 116 -3.34 -8.39 -4.24
N GLU A 117 -4.56 -8.77 -4.60
CA GLU A 117 -5.67 -9.07 -3.69
C GLU A 117 -5.24 -9.80 -2.41
N GLY A 118 -5.69 -9.32 -1.26
CA GLY A 118 -5.43 -9.93 0.05
C GLY A 118 -3.96 -9.87 0.51
N ALA A 119 -3.08 -9.12 -0.16
CA ALA A 119 -1.71 -8.94 0.30
C ALA A 119 -1.69 -8.31 1.70
N TRP A 120 -0.86 -8.85 2.60
CA TRP A 120 -0.74 -8.36 3.97
C TRP A 120 0.66 -7.82 4.24
N ILE A 121 0.77 -6.53 4.53
CA ILE A 121 2.03 -5.83 4.76
C ILE A 121 2.11 -5.44 6.23
N GLY A 122 3.05 -6.03 6.95
CA GLY A 122 3.28 -5.80 8.37
C GLY A 122 3.74 -4.37 8.69
N PRO A 123 3.74 -3.99 9.97
CA PRO A 123 4.16 -2.66 10.39
C PRO A 123 5.65 -2.43 10.10
N SER A 124 5.97 -1.19 9.75
CA SER A 124 7.33 -0.72 9.45
C SER A 124 8.04 -1.51 8.33
N VAL A 125 7.28 -2.15 7.46
CA VAL A 125 7.83 -2.77 6.25
C VAL A 125 8.27 -1.68 5.29
N THR A 126 9.46 -1.85 4.71
CA THR A 126 10.02 -0.92 3.72
C THR A 126 10.22 -1.62 2.39
N PHE A 127 9.57 -1.12 1.34
CA PHE A 127 9.88 -1.49 -0.03
C PHE A 127 10.89 -0.49 -0.60
N THR A 128 11.71 -0.94 -1.54
CA THR A 128 12.62 -0.08 -2.29
C THR A 128 12.42 -0.31 -3.79
N ASN A 129 12.67 0.71 -4.61
CA ASN A 129 12.46 0.64 -6.07
C ASN A 129 13.68 1.07 -6.90
N ALA A 130 14.69 1.66 -6.28
CA ALA A 130 15.94 2.07 -6.93
C ALA A 130 17.08 1.14 -6.55
N ARG A 131 17.55 0.30 -7.51
CA ARG A 131 18.64 -0.63 -7.25
C ARG A 131 19.99 0.08 -7.08
N TYR A 132 20.20 1.13 -7.88
CA TYR A 132 21.41 1.94 -7.88
C TYR A 132 21.02 3.42 -7.83
N PRO A 133 20.72 3.98 -6.64
CA PRO A 133 20.36 5.39 -6.50
C PRO A 133 21.48 6.28 -7.09
N LEU A 134 21.05 7.38 -7.73
CA LEU A 134 21.94 8.37 -8.36
C LEU A 134 22.73 7.86 -9.58
N SER A 135 22.55 6.62 -10.04
CA SER A 135 23.12 6.24 -11.35
C SER A 135 22.45 7.04 -12.49
N PRO A 136 23.14 7.23 -13.63
CA PRO A 136 22.58 8.03 -14.75
C PRO A 136 21.17 7.60 -15.18
N ASP A 137 20.89 6.29 -15.14
CA ASP A 137 19.60 5.71 -15.56
C ASP A 137 18.68 5.33 -14.36
N ALA A 138 18.98 5.81 -13.15
CA ALA A 138 18.24 5.40 -11.95
C ALA A 138 16.73 5.57 -12.11
N LYS A 139 16.26 6.73 -12.61
CA LYS A 139 14.84 7.04 -12.78
C LYS A 139 14.15 6.15 -13.82
N ALA A 140 14.84 5.83 -14.91
CA ALA A 140 14.29 4.96 -15.96
C ALA A 140 14.21 3.49 -15.53
N ASN A 141 14.97 3.10 -14.52
CA ASN A 141 15.07 1.72 -14.03
C ASN A 141 14.39 1.49 -12.67
N LEU A 142 13.54 2.41 -12.21
CA LEU A 142 12.76 2.20 -11.00
C LEU A 142 11.82 1.00 -11.17
N ARG A 143 11.83 0.09 -10.20
CA ARG A 143 10.96 -1.10 -10.18
C ARG A 143 10.51 -1.39 -8.74
N GLY A 144 9.25 -1.15 -8.45
CA GLY A 144 8.66 -1.53 -7.17
C GLY A 144 8.56 -3.06 -7.03
N PRO A 145 8.56 -3.58 -5.80
CA PRO A 145 8.25 -4.98 -5.53
C PRO A 145 6.82 -5.36 -5.94
N ILE A 146 6.62 -6.64 -6.25
CA ILE A 146 5.31 -7.23 -6.52
C ILE A 146 4.98 -8.22 -5.40
N VAL A 147 3.92 -7.96 -4.65
CA VAL A 147 3.40 -8.86 -3.62
C VAL A 147 2.14 -9.55 -4.16
N ARG A 148 2.24 -10.85 -4.44
CA ARG A 148 1.14 -11.62 -5.03
C ARG A 148 0.05 -11.92 -4.02
N ARG A 149 -1.10 -12.43 -4.54
CA ARG A 149 -2.31 -12.75 -3.77
C ARG A 149 -1.97 -13.48 -2.46
N GLY A 150 -2.56 -13.02 -1.36
CA GLY A 150 -2.49 -13.66 -0.05
C GLY A 150 -1.10 -13.71 0.59
N ALA A 151 -0.06 -13.16 -0.06
CA ALA A 151 1.27 -13.14 0.52
C ALA A 151 1.32 -12.21 1.74
N LYS A 152 2.16 -12.58 2.71
CA LYS A 152 2.27 -11.89 4.00
C LYS A 152 3.70 -11.48 4.26
N ILE A 153 3.90 -10.20 4.54
CA ILE A 153 5.21 -9.63 4.82
C ILE A 153 5.30 -9.26 6.30
N GLY A 154 6.16 -9.94 7.04
CA GLY A 154 6.36 -9.69 8.47
C GLY A 154 6.91 -8.30 8.79
N ALA A 155 6.69 -7.86 10.03
CA ALA A 155 7.10 -6.53 10.50
C ALA A 155 8.59 -6.25 10.26
N ASN A 156 8.95 -5.00 9.94
CA ASN A 156 10.31 -4.54 9.69
C ASN A 156 11.06 -5.30 8.57
N ALA A 157 10.37 -6.02 7.69
CA ALA A 157 11.01 -6.62 6.54
C ALA A 157 11.33 -5.55 5.48
N THR A 158 12.40 -5.77 4.73
CA THR A 158 12.81 -4.93 3.59
C THR A 158 12.72 -5.73 2.31
N LEU A 159 12.03 -5.19 1.29
CA LEU A 159 11.97 -5.78 -0.05
C LEU A 159 12.81 -4.97 -1.02
N LEU A 160 13.76 -5.61 -1.71
CA LEU A 160 14.61 -4.95 -2.69
C LEU A 160 13.89 -4.70 -4.01
N PRO A 161 14.41 -3.79 -4.87
CA PRO A 161 13.76 -3.38 -6.10
C PRO A 161 13.43 -4.54 -7.03
N GLY A 162 12.18 -4.60 -7.47
CA GLY A 162 11.69 -5.53 -8.47
C GLY A 162 11.51 -6.98 -8.01
N VAL A 163 11.69 -7.29 -6.70
CA VAL A 163 11.45 -8.65 -6.21
C VAL A 163 9.96 -9.02 -6.29
N VAL A 164 9.68 -10.27 -6.57
CA VAL A 164 8.33 -10.83 -6.60
C VAL A 164 8.15 -11.75 -5.40
N ILE A 165 7.16 -11.45 -4.57
CA ILE A 165 6.74 -12.34 -3.47
C ILE A 165 5.60 -13.20 -3.99
N GLY A 166 5.81 -14.52 -3.98
CA GLY A 166 4.88 -15.52 -4.49
C GLY A 166 3.55 -15.55 -3.74
N ARG A 167 2.53 -16.18 -4.35
CA ARG A 167 1.20 -16.34 -3.74
C ARG A 167 1.31 -17.08 -2.42
N ASP A 168 0.55 -16.61 -1.43
CA ASP A 168 0.48 -17.20 -0.09
C ASP A 168 1.84 -17.40 0.60
N ALA A 169 2.90 -16.78 0.07
CA ALA A 169 4.22 -16.79 0.69
C ALA A 169 4.22 -15.98 1.99
N LEU A 170 5.13 -16.35 2.89
CA LEU A 170 5.33 -15.67 4.17
C LEU A 170 6.78 -15.18 4.28
N VAL A 171 6.98 -13.90 4.37
CA VAL A 171 8.26 -13.27 4.71
C VAL A 171 8.30 -13.05 6.22
N GLY A 172 9.28 -13.63 6.91
CA GLY A 172 9.44 -13.44 8.34
C GLY A 172 9.81 -12.01 8.73
N ALA A 173 9.47 -11.62 9.95
CA ALA A 173 9.78 -10.28 10.45
C ALA A 173 11.30 -10.00 10.41
N GLY A 174 11.70 -8.76 10.11
CA GLY A 174 13.10 -8.32 10.03
C GLY A 174 13.91 -8.90 8.86
N SER A 175 13.26 -9.59 7.93
CA SER A 175 13.97 -10.20 6.78
C SER A 175 14.30 -9.17 5.70
N VAL A 176 15.42 -9.39 4.99
CA VAL A 176 15.79 -8.61 3.79
C VAL A 176 15.68 -9.51 2.56
N VAL A 177 14.64 -9.26 1.76
CA VAL A 177 14.35 -10.04 0.55
C VAL A 177 15.09 -9.45 -0.63
N VAL A 178 16.08 -10.19 -1.13
CA VAL A 178 16.97 -9.78 -2.23
C VAL A 178 16.70 -10.53 -3.54
N HIS A 179 15.89 -11.58 -3.51
CA HIS A 179 15.49 -12.40 -4.66
C HIS A 179 14.00 -12.72 -4.57
N ASP A 180 13.43 -13.16 -5.69
CA ASP A 180 12.05 -13.61 -5.76
C ASP A 180 11.79 -14.75 -4.75
N VAL A 181 10.59 -14.74 -4.17
CA VAL A 181 10.12 -15.74 -3.22
C VAL A 181 9.10 -16.63 -3.92
N PRO A 182 9.31 -17.96 -3.97
CA PRO A 182 8.36 -18.88 -4.58
C PRO A 182 6.99 -18.88 -3.90
N ASP A 183 5.94 -19.26 -4.65
CA ASP A 183 4.59 -19.41 -4.11
C ASP A 183 4.60 -20.36 -2.89
N GLY A 184 3.84 -20.03 -1.85
CA GLY A 184 3.68 -20.83 -0.63
C GLY A 184 4.94 -21.01 0.21
N SER A 185 6.03 -20.31 -0.08
CA SER A 185 7.29 -20.45 0.67
C SER A 185 7.33 -19.56 1.90
N VAL A 186 8.00 -20.03 2.95
CA VAL A 186 8.39 -19.23 4.11
C VAL A 186 9.85 -18.84 3.98
N VAL A 187 10.14 -17.54 3.98
CA VAL A 187 11.52 -17.02 3.92
C VAL A 187 11.83 -16.18 5.15
N VAL A 188 13.07 -16.30 5.66
CA VAL A 188 13.55 -15.51 6.79
C VAL A 188 15.02 -15.15 6.63
N GLY A 189 15.46 -14.10 7.32
CA GLY A 189 16.86 -13.72 7.47
C GLY A 189 17.31 -12.56 6.59
N ASN A 190 18.59 -12.23 6.69
CA ASN A 190 19.27 -11.21 5.90
C ASN A 190 20.61 -11.78 5.35
N PRO A 191 20.68 -12.11 4.03
CA PRO A 191 19.56 -12.12 3.08
C PRO A 191 18.55 -13.23 3.38
N ALA A 192 17.27 -13.01 3.02
CA ALA A 192 16.19 -13.98 3.26
C ALA A 192 16.43 -15.29 2.47
N ARG A 193 16.16 -16.43 3.11
CA ARG A 193 16.25 -17.78 2.52
C ARG A 193 14.99 -18.57 2.81
N VAL A 194 14.61 -19.42 1.87
CA VAL A 194 13.51 -20.38 2.07
C VAL A 194 13.88 -21.35 3.17
N ILE A 195 12.99 -21.50 4.17
CA ILE A 195 13.19 -22.44 5.29
C ILE A 195 12.17 -23.56 5.30
N LYS A 196 10.97 -23.34 4.74
CA LYS A 196 9.88 -24.33 4.66
C LYS A 196 8.75 -23.84 3.76
N LEU A 197 7.69 -24.62 3.62
CA LEU A 197 6.44 -24.21 3.01
C LEU A 197 5.48 -23.61 4.05
N ALA A 198 4.64 -22.68 3.67
CA ALA A 198 3.62 -22.09 4.53
C ALA A 198 2.59 -23.14 4.98
N ALA A 199 2.27 -24.11 4.12
CA ALA A 199 1.42 -25.25 4.44
C ALA A 199 1.95 -26.13 5.59
N ASP A 200 3.27 -26.10 5.86
CA ASP A 200 3.86 -26.82 6.98
C ASP A 200 3.66 -26.12 8.32
N LEU A 201 3.23 -24.87 8.30
CA LEU A 201 2.93 -24.12 9.52
C LEU A 201 1.58 -24.56 10.08
N ARG A 202 1.57 -25.07 11.32
CA ARG A 202 0.36 -25.54 12.00
C ARG A 202 -0.77 -24.49 11.99
N ALA A 203 -0.42 -23.20 12.08
CA ALA A 203 -1.38 -22.09 12.08
C ALA A 203 -2.12 -21.87 10.74
N TYR A 204 -1.63 -22.43 9.63
CA TYR A 204 -2.23 -22.33 8.30
C TYR A 204 -2.74 -23.69 7.77
N ARG A 205 -2.72 -24.72 8.59
CA ARG A 205 -3.39 -26.00 8.26
C ARG A 205 -4.88 -25.82 8.48
N ALA A 206 -5.67 -26.13 7.46
CA ALA A 206 -7.09 -26.37 7.67
C ALA A 206 -7.24 -27.61 8.54
N ASP A 207 -8.00 -27.53 9.64
CA ASP A 207 -8.41 -28.68 10.44
C ASP A 207 -9.37 -29.57 9.63
#